data_e6c0fe8572f0659e805896771419c32c
#
_entry.id   e6c0fe8572f0659e805896771419c32c
#
_cell.length_a   1.000
_cell.length_b   1.000
_cell.length_c   1.000
_cell.angle_alpha   90.00
_cell.angle_beta   90.00
_cell.angle_gamma   90.00
#
_symmetry.space_group_name_H-M   'P 1'
#
loop_
_entity.id
_entity.type
_entity.pdbx_description
1 polymer ?
#
loop_
_entity_poly.entity_id
_entity_poly.type
_entity_poly.pdbx_seq_one_letter_code
_entity_poly.pdbx_strand_id
1 'polypeptide(L)'
;MENIITVTNLKKSFKSNQVLKGVNFAIPKGSIFALLGSNGAGKTTCVRILSTLTKADSGSATICGYDVFSQADNVRGCISLTGQFAAVDDVLTGRENLNLIGRLKHLPDTHKQTKEYLAAIGLEDAADRQVTTYSGGMRRRLDIAMSLMGRPEVIFLDEPTTGLDPQNRIAMWDMVAKLAEGGTTILLTTQYLEEAEYLADNIAILHGGVITAQGTPEELKKILPIGEISLEFMSSKDAKKAQDLLDDYKIIMGRKIIEVATDGSVNQLTDILNRVNNAGITISRFTQNQPSLEDAFLTLIGEKGGAQHE
;
A
#
# COMPACT_ATOMS: atom_id res chain seq x y z
N MET A 1 -20.68 1.90 6.96
CA MET A 1 -19.83 0.94 7.71
C MET A 1 -19.25 1.66 8.92
N GLU A 2 -19.05 0.95 10.03
CA GLU A 2 -18.46 1.53 11.23
C GLU A 2 -16.95 1.63 11.08
N ASN A 3 -16.36 2.80 11.40
CA ASN A 3 -14.93 3.00 11.37
C ASN A 3 -14.29 2.47 12.65
N ILE A 4 -13.34 1.56 12.52
CA ILE A 4 -12.59 1.01 13.67
C ILE A 4 -11.41 1.90 14.05
N ILE A 5 -10.85 2.65 13.07
CA ILE A 5 -9.82 3.67 13.30
C ILE A 5 -10.33 5.00 12.75
N THR A 6 -10.18 6.06 13.54
CA THR A 6 -10.43 7.44 13.08
C THR A 6 -9.28 8.32 13.55
N VAL A 7 -8.71 9.08 12.62
CA VAL A 7 -7.59 10.01 12.86
C VAL A 7 -8.02 11.39 12.41
N THR A 8 -7.90 12.40 13.31
CA THR A 8 -8.31 13.78 13.03
C THR A 8 -7.21 14.76 13.38
N ASN A 9 -6.77 15.51 12.36
CA ASN A 9 -5.80 16.60 12.46
C ASN A 9 -4.53 16.24 13.24
N LEU A 10 -4.01 15.01 13.01
CA LEU A 10 -2.87 14.46 13.72
C LEU A 10 -1.59 15.21 13.35
N LYS A 11 -0.90 15.76 14.35
CA LYS A 11 0.35 16.51 14.14
C LYS A 11 1.48 15.96 15.00
N LYS A 12 2.69 15.96 14.42
CA LYS A 12 3.91 15.55 15.12
C LYS A 12 5.13 16.24 14.59
N SER A 13 5.92 16.78 15.51
CA SER A 13 7.23 17.37 15.23
C SER A 13 8.31 16.64 16.03
N PHE A 14 9.50 16.56 15.47
CA PHE A 14 10.72 16.15 16.17
C PHE A 14 11.72 17.31 16.07
N LYS A 15 12.00 17.96 17.18
CA LYS A 15 12.74 19.23 17.24
C LYS A 15 12.08 20.27 16.31
N SER A 16 12.80 20.79 15.33
CA SER A 16 12.30 21.78 14.35
C SER A 16 11.60 21.15 13.14
N ASN A 17 11.66 19.83 12.97
CA ASN A 17 11.07 19.16 11.81
C ASN A 17 9.65 18.69 12.10
N GLN A 18 8.66 19.29 11.43
CA GLN A 18 7.26 18.87 11.50
C GLN A 18 7.01 17.72 10.52
N VAL A 19 6.89 16.51 11.05
CA VAL A 19 6.75 15.26 10.29
C VAL A 19 5.30 15.00 9.90
N LEU A 20 4.33 15.25 10.79
CA LEU A 20 2.90 15.18 10.50
C LEU A 20 2.27 16.56 10.67
N LYS A 21 1.53 17.02 9.65
CA LYS A 21 1.03 18.39 9.54
C LYS A 21 -0.49 18.49 9.54
N GLY A 22 -1.18 17.56 10.21
CA GLY A 22 -2.64 17.51 10.27
C GLY A 22 -3.21 16.38 9.41
N VAL A 23 -2.78 15.15 9.69
CA VAL A 23 -3.21 13.95 8.99
C VAL A 23 -4.62 13.58 9.42
N ASN A 24 -5.47 13.26 8.42
CA ASN A 24 -6.87 12.86 8.62
C ASN A 24 -7.16 11.62 7.78
N PHE A 25 -7.71 10.58 8.37
CA PHE A 25 -8.27 9.41 7.66
C PHE A 25 -9.15 8.59 8.59
N ALA A 26 -9.97 7.72 8.01
CA ALA A 26 -10.79 6.76 8.74
C ALA A 26 -10.71 5.39 8.04
N ILE A 27 -10.73 4.32 8.83
CA ILE A 27 -10.59 2.94 8.35
C ILE A 27 -11.82 2.15 8.79
N PRO A 28 -12.61 1.60 7.84
CA PRO A 28 -13.70 0.71 8.14
C PRO A 28 -13.23 -0.60 8.78
N LYS A 29 -14.06 -1.18 9.65
CA LYS A 29 -13.78 -2.49 10.26
C LYS A 29 -13.69 -3.58 9.18
N GLY A 30 -12.68 -4.45 9.29
CA GLY A 30 -12.46 -5.60 8.40
C GLY A 30 -11.88 -5.24 7.03
N SER A 31 -11.38 -4.01 6.85
CA SER A 31 -10.75 -3.58 5.59
C SER A 31 -9.23 -3.53 5.68
N ILE A 32 -8.59 -3.53 4.51
CA ILE A 32 -7.15 -3.27 4.35
C ILE A 32 -6.98 -1.80 3.93
N PHE A 33 -6.27 -1.04 4.72
CA PHE A 33 -5.95 0.35 4.43
C PHE A 33 -4.44 0.51 4.23
N ALA A 34 -4.02 1.07 3.10
CA ALA A 34 -2.63 1.35 2.82
C ALA A 34 -2.30 2.84 3.04
N LEU A 35 -1.32 3.11 3.90
CA LEU A 35 -0.70 4.42 4.00
C LEU A 35 0.55 4.44 3.10
N LEU A 36 0.36 4.92 1.87
CA LEU A 36 1.37 4.97 0.82
C LEU A 36 2.17 6.27 0.89
N GLY A 37 3.47 6.22 0.66
CA GLY A 37 4.32 7.41 0.59
C GLY A 37 5.80 7.10 0.51
N SER A 38 6.59 8.08 0.09
CA SER A 38 8.05 7.96 0.05
C SER A 38 8.68 7.80 1.45
N ASN A 39 9.95 7.43 1.49
CA ASN A 39 10.71 7.39 2.73
C ASN A 39 10.77 8.79 3.37
N GLY A 40 10.55 8.85 4.68
CA GLY A 40 10.50 10.12 5.41
C GLY A 40 9.16 10.87 5.34
N ALA A 41 8.15 10.37 4.61
CA ALA A 41 6.84 11.02 4.53
C ALA A 41 6.06 11.08 5.87
N GLY A 42 6.45 10.24 6.85
CA GLY A 42 5.81 10.19 8.17
C GLY A 42 5.00 8.92 8.46
N LYS A 43 5.02 7.92 7.56
CA LYS A 43 4.27 6.66 7.68
C LYS A 43 4.51 5.95 9.02
N THR A 44 5.76 5.59 9.30
CA THR A 44 6.16 4.94 10.56
C THR A 44 5.84 5.81 11.79
N THR A 45 5.94 7.14 11.67
CA THR A 45 5.56 8.05 12.77
C THR A 45 4.06 7.95 13.06
N CYS A 46 3.23 7.91 12.02
CA CYS A 46 1.78 7.73 12.15
C CYS A 46 1.46 6.39 12.85
N VAL A 47 2.03 5.29 12.37
CA VAL A 47 1.86 3.95 12.97
C VAL A 47 2.32 3.94 14.43
N ARG A 48 3.48 4.54 14.77
CA ARG A 48 3.98 4.61 16.15
C ARG A 48 3.06 5.41 17.08
N ILE A 49 2.37 6.43 16.58
CA ILE A 49 1.38 7.16 17.37
C ILE A 49 0.15 6.30 17.60
N LEU A 50 -0.40 5.70 16.55
CA LEU A 50 -1.58 4.86 16.63
C LEU A 50 -1.36 3.60 17.49
N SER A 51 -0.15 3.03 17.44
CA SER A 51 0.24 1.91 18.31
C SER A 51 0.65 2.34 19.74
N THR A 52 0.41 3.57 20.12
CA THR A 52 0.71 4.16 21.45
C THR A 52 2.19 4.23 21.82
N LEU A 53 3.11 4.00 20.88
CA LEU A 53 4.58 4.05 21.10
C LEU A 53 5.15 5.48 21.11
N THR A 54 4.41 6.46 20.57
CA THR A 54 4.83 7.86 20.50
C THR A 54 3.61 8.76 20.69
N LYS A 55 3.75 9.83 21.47
CA LYS A 55 2.68 10.82 21.65
C LYS A 55 2.64 11.77 20.46
N ALA A 56 1.43 12.12 20.00
CA ALA A 56 1.23 13.24 19.08
C ALA A 56 1.42 14.56 19.79
N ASP A 57 1.67 15.62 19.02
CA ASP A 57 1.74 16.99 19.57
C ASP A 57 0.34 17.62 19.64
N SER A 58 -0.54 17.25 18.68
CA SER A 58 -1.96 17.64 18.68
C SER A 58 -2.77 16.73 17.72
N GLY A 59 -4.10 16.91 17.75
CA GLY A 59 -5.05 16.07 17.02
C GLY A 59 -5.63 14.99 17.91
N SER A 60 -6.48 14.14 17.34
CA SER A 60 -7.11 13.01 18.03
C SER A 60 -7.05 11.74 17.18
N ALA A 61 -7.04 10.60 17.85
CA ALA A 61 -7.15 9.31 17.20
C ALA A 61 -7.93 8.34 18.09
N THR A 62 -8.83 7.58 17.50
CA THR A 62 -9.59 6.51 18.17
C THR A 62 -9.36 5.18 17.45
N ILE A 63 -9.24 4.09 18.21
CA ILE A 63 -9.10 2.73 17.70
C ILE A 63 -9.99 1.82 18.54
N CYS A 64 -10.81 1.01 17.90
CA CYS A 64 -11.79 0.14 18.55
C CYS A 64 -12.70 0.90 19.55
N GLY A 65 -12.99 2.17 19.27
CA GLY A 65 -13.76 3.05 20.14
C GLY A 65 -12.98 3.69 21.29
N TYR A 66 -11.70 3.33 21.49
CA TYR A 66 -10.84 3.89 22.55
C TYR A 66 -9.98 5.04 22.03
N ASP A 67 -9.85 6.09 22.84
CA ASP A 67 -8.94 7.20 22.55
C ASP A 67 -7.47 6.77 22.75
N VAL A 68 -6.66 6.98 21.72
CA VAL A 68 -5.25 6.53 21.68
C VAL A 68 -4.38 7.15 22.77
N PHE A 69 -4.72 8.36 23.23
CA PHE A 69 -3.88 9.12 24.16
C PHE A 69 -4.27 8.91 25.62
N SER A 70 -5.57 8.82 25.90
CA SER A 70 -6.09 8.67 27.27
C SER A 70 -6.40 7.22 27.67
N GLN A 71 -6.64 6.34 26.67
CA GLN A 71 -7.02 4.93 26.88
C GLN A 71 -6.02 3.96 26.24
N ALA A 72 -4.74 4.28 26.28
CA ALA A 72 -3.68 3.54 25.59
C ALA A 72 -3.64 2.03 25.93
N ASP A 73 -3.95 1.65 27.18
CA ASP A 73 -3.98 0.24 27.59
C ASP A 73 -5.11 -0.55 26.89
N ASN A 74 -6.28 0.07 26.75
CA ASN A 74 -7.40 -0.52 26.02
C ASN A 74 -7.06 -0.67 24.53
N VAL A 75 -6.43 0.36 23.94
CA VAL A 75 -5.94 0.31 22.54
C VAL A 75 -4.95 -0.84 22.37
N ARG A 76 -3.95 -0.99 23.25
CA ARG A 76 -2.99 -2.09 23.19
C ARG A 76 -3.64 -3.48 23.32
N GLY A 77 -4.79 -3.58 23.97
CA GLY A 77 -5.56 -4.81 24.08
C GLY A 77 -6.20 -5.27 22.78
N CYS A 78 -6.49 -4.36 21.84
CA CYS A 78 -7.17 -4.68 20.57
C CYS A 78 -6.27 -4.59 19.34
N ILE A 79 -5.03 -4.13 19.47
CA ILE A 79 -4.10 -3.99 18.34
C ILE A 79 -2.93 -4.98 18.41
N SER A 80 -2.29 -5.16 17.26
CA SER A 80 -0.92 -5.70 17.18
C SER A 80 -0.10 -4.89 16.17
N LEU A 81 1.22 -4.92 16.35
CA LEU A 81 2.16 -4.20 15.47
C LEU A 81 3.27 -5.15 15.02
N THR A 82 3.46 -5.24 13.72
CA THR A 82 4.65 -5.82 13.09
C THR A 82 5.50 -4.68 12.55
N GLY A 83 6.66 -4.47 13.15
CA GLY A 83 7.59 -3.40 12.75
C GLY A 83 8.35 -3.72 11.46
N GLN A 84 9.21 -2.80 11.03
CA GLN A 84 10.06 -2.97 9.85
C GLN A 84 11.05 -4.14 9.98
N PHE A 85 11.54 -4.40 11.20
CA PHE A 85 12.41 -5.55 11.50
C PHE A 85 11.60 -6.62 12.21
N ALA A 86 11.80 -7.88 11.81
CA ALA A 86 11.14 -9.00 12.46
C ALA A 86 11.58 -9.12 13.93
N ALA A 87 10.60 -9.19 14.83
CA ALA A 87 10.81 -9.31 16.27
C ALA A 87 10.91 -10.77 16.75
N VAL A 88 11.47 -11.65 15.91
CA VAL A 88 11.65 -13.07 16.20
C VAL A 88 12.93 -13.31 16.99
N ASP A 89 12.88 -14.23 17.94
CA ASP A 89 14.09 -14.70 18.63
C ASP A 89 14.78 -15.76 17.77
N ASP A 90 16.00 -15.47 17.36
CA ASP A 90 16.79 -16.30 16.45
C ASP A 90 17.24 -17.64 17.08
N VAL A 91 17.36 -17.72 18.40
CA VAL A 91 17.81 -18.91 19.13
C VAL A 91 16.66 -19.92 19.29
N LEU A 92 15.44 -19.41 19.36
CA LEU A 92 14.24 -20.23 19.49
C LEU A 92 13.82 -20.84 18.13
N THR A 93 13.05 -21.91 18.20
CA THR A 93 12.34 -22.45 17.03
C THR A 93 11.13 -21.61 16.67
N GLY A 94 10.56 -21.80 15.47
CA GLY A 94 9.33 -21.12 15.08
C GLY A 94 8.16 -21.38 16.06
N ARG A 95 8.04 -22.62 16.50
CA ARG A 95 7.05 -23.06 17.51
C ARG A 95 7.26 -22.37 18.86
N GLU A 96 8.49 -22.30 19.32
CA GLU A 96 8.83 -21.67 20.61
C GLU A 96 8.57 -20.17 20.59
N ASN A 97 8.87 -19.48 19.49
CA ASN A 97 8.54 -18.07 19.32
C ASN A 97 7.04 -17.80 19.48
N LEU A 98 6.18 -18.54 18.77
CA LEU A 98 4.73 -18.42 18.89
C LEU A 98 4.24 -18.75 20.32
N ASN A 99 4.74 -19.83 20.90
CA ASN A 99 4.38 -20.21 22.27
C ASN A 99 4.81 -19.16 23.30
N LEU A 100 5.96 -18.52 23.11
CA LEU A 100 6.43 -17.42 23.95
C LEU A 100 5.44 -16.25 23.93
N ILE A 101 5.03 -15.81 22.73
CA ILE A 101 4.04 -14.72 22.58
C ILE A 101 2.69 -15.11 23.21
N GLY A 102 2.22 -16.34 22.96
CA GLY A 102 0.97 -16.81 23.57
C GLY A 102 0.99 -16.78 25.08
N ARG A 103 2.12 -17.17 25.70
CA ARG A 103 2.32 -17.09 27.17
C ARG A 103 2.38 -15.64 27.66
N LEU A 104 3.13 -14.77 26.97
CA LEU A 104 3.22 -13.34 27.33
C LEU A 104 1.87 -12.62 27.26
N LYS A 105 1.02 -13.02 26.32
CA LYS A 105 -0.36 -12.51 26.19
C LYS A 105 -1.36 -13.24 27.09
N HIS A 106 -0.92 -14.21 27.91
CA HIS A 106 -1.77 -15.02 28.77
C HIS A 106 -2.92 -15.72 28.03
N LEU A 107 -2.66 -16.17 26.79
CA LEU A 107 -3.70 -16.76 25.96
C LEU A 107 -4.08 -18.17 26.44
N PRO A 108 -5.36 -18.49 26.52
CA PRO A 108 -5.80 -19.86 26.63
C PRO A 108 -5.44 -20.63 25.35
N ASP A 109 -5.19 -21.92 25.43
CA ASP A 109 -4.94 -22.79 24.26
C ASP A 109 -3.80 -22.35 23.36
N THR A 110 -2.73 -21.75 23.91
CA THR A 110 -1.56 -21.27 23.16
C THR A 110 -1.03 -22.32 22.19
N HIS A 111 -0.91 -23.59 22.59
CA HIS A 111 -0.42 -24.66 21.72
C HIS A 111 -1.32 -24.93 20.52
N LYS A 112 -2.63 -24.84 20.68
CA LYS A 112 -3.60 -24.98 19.58
C LYS A 112 -3.44 -23.84 18.58
N GLN A 113 -3.42 -22.60 19.07
CA GLN A 113 -3.22 -21.42 18.21
C GLN A 113 -1.87 -21.46 17.50
N THR A 114 -0.80 -21.86 18.17
CA THR A 114 0.54 -22.04 17.57
C THR A 114 0.48 -23.00 16.37
N LYS A 115 -0.19 -24.15 16.52
CA LYS A 115 -0.34 -25.10 15.42
C LYS A 115 -1.14 -24.52 14.25
N GLU A 116 -2.25 -23.86 14.55
CA GLU A 116 -3.11 -23.21 13.54
C GLU A 116 -2.33 -22.15 12.74
N TYR A 117 -1.56 -21.29 13.42
CA TYR A 117 -0.80 -20.24 12.75
C TYR A 117 0.39 -20.80 11.97
N LEU A 118 1.11 -21.82 12.47
CA LEU A 118 2.18 -22.45 11.70
C LEU A 118 1.67 -23.05 10.38
N ALA A 119 0.49 -23.69 10.41
CA ALA A 119 -0.17 -24.20 9.21
C ALA A 119 -0.58 -23.04 8.26
N ALA A 120 -1.21 -21.99 8.79
CA ALA A 120 -1.68 -20.87 8.01
C ALA A 120 -0.56 -20.13 7.27
N ILE A 121 0.66 -20.09 7.85
CA ILE A 121 1.83 -19.43 7.23
C ILE A 121 2.74 -20.40 6.46
N GLY A 122 2.37 -21.70 6.37
CA GLY A 122 3.15 -22.73 5.65
C GLY A 122 4.53 -22.98 6.26
N LEU A 123 4.63 -23.01 7.60
CA LEU A 123 5.87 -23.29 8.33
C LEU A 123 5.78 -24.52 9.23
N GLU A 124 4.83 -25.43 8.98
CA GLU A 124 4.66 -26.66 9.78
C GLU A 124 5.92 -27.53 9.77
N ASP A 125 6.49 -27.77 8.58
CA ASP A 125 7.70 -28.61 8.41
C ASP A 125 8.96 -27.96 9.00
N ALA A 126 8.96 -26.65 9.16
CA ALA A 126 10.07 -25.89 9.72
C ALA A 126 9.84 -25.50 11.19
N ALA A 127 8.68 -25.85 11.77
CA ALA A 127 8.24 -25.38 13.09
C ALA A 127 9.25 -25.62 14.21
N ASP A 128 9.95 -26.74 14.19
CA ASP A 128 10.89 -27.17 15.22
C ASP A 128 12.36 -26.93 14.84
N ARG A 129 12.62 -26.19 13.77
CA ARG A 129 13.96 -25.70 13.40
C ARG A 129 14.19 -24.34 14.03
N GLN A 130 15.45 -24.06 14.40
CA GLN A 130 15.84 -22.75 14.90
C GLN A 130 15.64 -21.66 13.84
N VAL A 131 15.17 -20.49 14.26
CA VAL A 131 14.89 -19.34 13.37
C VAL A 131 16.16 -18.82 12.68
N THR A 132 17.36 -19.04 13.24
CA THR A 132 18.63 -18.77 12.56
C THR A 132 18.73 -19.42 11.17
N THR A 133 18.05 -20.56 10.98
CA THR A 133 18.06 -21.31 9.71
C THR A 133 16.95 -20.88 8.72
N TYR A 134 16.12 -19.91 9.11
CA TYR A 134 15.00 -19.44 8.28
C TYR A 134 15.47 -18.44 7.22
N SER A 135 14.83 -18.48 6.05
CA SER A 135 14.99 -17.41 5.08
C SER A 135 14.33 -16.10 5.59
N GLY A 136 14.66 -14.96 4.97
CA GLY A 136 14.02 -13.69 5.31
C GLY A 136 12.49 -13.73 5.21
N GLY A 137 11.94 -14.36 4.17
CA GLY A 137 10.52 -14.56 4.00
C GLY A 137 9.88 -15.47 5.07
N MET A 138 10.58 -16.52 5.51
CA MET A 138 10.12 -17.37 6.61
C MET A 138 10.08 -16.61 7.94
N ARG A 139 11.13 -15.83 8.23
CA ARG A 139 11.19 -14.97 9.43
C ARG A 139 10.06 -13.97 9.44
N ARG A 140 9.80 -13.32 8.29
CA ARG A 140 8.73 -12.31 8.18
C ARG A 140 7.34 -12.92 8.35
N ARG A 141 7.09 -14.10 7.77
CA ARG A 141 5.83 -14.83 7.98
C ARG A 141 5.62 -15.22 9.44
N LEU A 142 6.68 -15.69 10.11
CA LEU A 142 6.63 -16.01 11.54
C LEU A 142 6.33 -14.76 12.38
N ASP A 143 6.96 -13.63 12.10
CA ASP A 143 6.76 -12.36 12.81
C ASP A 143 5.31 -11.87 12.70
N ILE A 144 4.71 -11.96 11.51
CA ILE A 144 3.29 -11.65 11.33
C ILE A 144 2.41 -12.65 12.10
N ALA A 145 2.71 -13.95 12.06
CA ALA A 145 1.96 -14.94 12.84
C ALA A 145 2.04 -14.68 14.36
N MET A 146 3.19 -14.24 14.86
CA MET A 146 3.35 -13.80 16.26
C MET A 146 2.45 -12.61 16.57
N SER A 147 2.32 -11.66 15.65
CA SER A 147 1.43 -10.51 15.81
C SER A 147 -0.05 -10.88 15.84
N LEU A 148 -0.42 -11.99 15.18
CA LEU A 148 -1.79 -12.51 15.13
C LEU A 148 -2.21 -13.26 16.40
N MET A 149 -1.25 -13.69 17.23
CA MET A 149 -1.56 -14.40 18.46
C MET A 149 -2.49 -13.57 19.36
N GLY A 150 -3.61 -14.17 19.73
CA GLY A 150 -4.67 -13.51 20.50
C GLY A 150 -5.73 -12.82 19.66
N ARG A 151 -5.68 -12.93 18.33
CA ARG A 151 -6.70 -12.45 17.39
C ARG A 151 -7.02 -10.96 17.56
N PRO A 152 -6.05 -10.05 17.36
CA PRO A 152 -6.29 -8.62 17.47
C PRO A 152 -7.34 -8.15 16.45
N GLU A 153 -8.12 -7.12 16.80
CA GLU A 153 -9.08 -6.52 15.86
C GLU A 153 -8.41 -5.67 14.79
N VAL A 154 -7.24 -5.10 15.14
CA VAL A 154 -6.45 -4.26 14.23
C VAL A 154 -4.99 -4.72 14.23
N ILE A 155 -4.40 -4.82 13.03
CA ILE A 155 -2.97 -5.08 12.84
C ILE A 155 -2.34 -3.92 12.08
N PHE A 156 -1.23 -3.43 12.62
CA PHE A 156 -0.34 -2.50 11.93
C PHE A 156 0.82 -3.28 11.32
N LEU A 157 1.03 -3.11 10.00
CA LEU A 157 2.16 -3.69 9.26
C LEU A 157 3.02 -2.55 8.72
N ASP A 158 4.19 -2.33 9.34
CA ASP A 158 5.09 -1.26 8.90
C ASP A 158 6.08 -1.81 7.86
N GLU A 159 5.85 -1.46 6.58
CA GLU A 159 6.61 -1.91 5.41
C GLU A 159 6.83 -3.44 5.36
N PRO A 160 5.75 -4.25 5.31
CA PRO A 160 5.83 -5.69 5.54
C PRO A 160 6.68 -6.47 4.53
N THR A 161 6.88 -5.96 3.32
CA THR A 161 7.59 -6.67 2.24
C THR A 161 8.96 -6.09 1.90
N THR A 162 9.42 -5.08 2.66
CA THR A 162 10.75 -4.49 2.45
C THR A 162 11.84 -5.55 2.59
N GLY A 163 12.73 -5.63 1.58
CA GLY A 163 13.85 -6.57 1.56
C GLY A 163 13.49 -8.01 1.15
N LEU A 164 12.24 -8.29 0.79
CA LEU A 164 11.83 -9.58 0.24
C LEU A 164 12.04 -9.62 -1.29
N ASP A 165 12.39 -10.80 -1.78
CA ASP A 165 12.36 -11.08 -3.23
C ASP A 165 10.93 -11.13 -3.76
N PRO A 166 10.71 -11.05 -5.10
CA PRO A 166 9.38 -10.96 -5.70
C PRO A 166 8.45 -12.12 -5.33
N GLN A 167 8.96 -13.36 -5.23
CA GLN A 167 8.13 -14.52 -4.89
C GLN A 167 7.65 -14.49 -3.45
N ASN A 168 8.56 -14.16 -2.51
CA ASN A 168 8.21 -14.01 -1.10
C ASN A 168 7.27 -12.81 -0.87
N ARG A 169 7.38 -11.76 -1.70
CA ARG A 169 6.46 -10.60 -1.65
C ARG A 169 5.03 -11.00 -1.98
N ILE A 170 4.81 -11.71 -3.09
CA ILE A 170 3.48 -12.20 -3.48
C ILE A 170 2.90 -13.12 -2.40
N ALA A 171 3.69 -14.09 -1.92
CA ALA A 171 3.23 -14.98 -0.86
C ALA A 171 2.85 -14.23 0.44
N MET A 172 3.51 -13.11 0.72
CA MET A 172 3.18 -12.23 1.84
C MET A 172 1.86 -11.48 1.60
N TRP A 173 1.64 -10.97 0.40
CA TRP A 173 0.39 -10.30 0.04
C TRP A 173 -0.80 -11.25 0.17
N ASP A 174 -0.70 -12.48 -0.36
CA ASP A 174 -1.74 -13.49 -0.24
C ASP A 174 -2.07 -13.82 1.24
N MET A 175 -1.04 -13.85 2.07
CA MET A 175 -1.23 -14.06 3.51
C MET A 175 -1.97 -12.89 4.16
N VAL A 176 -1.59 -11.64 3.84
CA VAL A 176 -2.23 -10.43 4.38
C VAL A 176 -3.69 -10.35 3.92
N ALA A 177 -3.99 -10.65 2.65
CA ALA A 177 -5.35 -10.68 2.12
C ALA A 177 -6.24 -11.68 2.89
N LYS A 178 -5.75 -12.92 3.10
CA LYS A 178 -6.47 -13.95 3.88
C LYS A 178 -6.76 -13.53 5.33
N LEU A 179 -5.89 -12.74 5.94
CA LEU A 179 -6.12 -12.24 7.30
C LEU A 179 -7.29 -11.26 7.35
N ALA A 180 -7.40 -10.39 6.35
CA ALA A 180 -8.52 -9.45 6.24
C ALA A 180 -9.83 -10.18 5.97
N GLU A 181 -9.84 -11.20 5.11
CA GLU A 181 -11.00 -12.08 4.89
C GLU A 181 -11.51 -12.72 6.19
N GLY A 182 -10.60 -12.97 7.14
CA GLY A 182 -10.91 -13.42 8.49
C GLY A 182 -11.54 -12.35 9.39
N GLY A 183 -11.75 -11.13 8.91
CA GLY A 183 -12.39 -10.01 9.62
C GLY A 183 -11.42 -9.12 10.40
N THR A 184 -10.10 -9.35 10.32
CA THR A 184 -9.09 -8.48 10.92
C THR A 184 -8.93 -7.21 10.10
N THR A 185 -8.92 -6.05 10.74
CA THR A 185 -8.61 -4.78 10.06
C THR A 185 -7.10 -4.61 9.96
N ILE A 186 -6.62 -4.20 8.79
CA ILE A 186 -5.18 -4.05 8.53
C ILE A 186 -4.89 -2.62 8.12
N LEU A 187 -3.97 -1.97 8.82
CA LEU A 187 -3.30 -0.76 8.34
C LEU A 187 -1.87 -1.13 7.98
N LEU A 188 -1.54 -1.08 6.69
CA LEU A 188 -0.18 -1.28 6.23
C LEU A 188 0.44 0.04 5.78
N THR A 189 1.72 0.21 6.03
CA THR A 189 2.50 1.27 5.39
C THR A 189 3.35 0.69 4.29
N THR A 190 3.47 1.40 3.19
CA THR A 190 4.33 0.98 2.08
C THR A 190 4.86 2.15 1.27
N GLN A 191 5.95 1.93 0.56
CA GLN A 191 6.42 2.78 -0.52
C GLN A 191 6.20 2.13 -1.91
N TYR A 192 5.76 0.88 -1.93
CA TYR A 192 5.52 0.12 -3.15
C TYR A 192 4.07 0.26 -3.59
N LEU A 193 3.89 0.88 -4.75
CA LEU A 193 2.56 1.12 -5.34
C LEU A 193 1.83 -0.19 -5.66
N GLU A 194 2.57 -1.19 -6.19
CA GLU A 194 2.03 -2.51 -6.47
C GLU A 194 1.45 -3.20 -5.24
N GLU A 195 2.09 -3.04 -4.06
CA GLU A 195 1.60 -3.60 -2.80
C GLU A 195 0.29 -2.95 -2.37
N ALA A 196 0.24 -1.61 -2.45
CA ALA A 196 -0.97 -0.87 -2.12
C ALA A 196 -2.12 -1.21 -3.09
N GLU A 197 -1.83 -1.32 -4.39
CA GLU A 197 -2.82 -1.66 -5.41
C GLU A 197 -3.36 -3.09 -5.27
N TYR A 198 -2.49 -4.05 -4.92
CA TYR A 198 -2.89 -5.45 -4.77
C TYR A 198 -3.72 -5.70 -3.51
N LEU A 199 -3.39 -5.02 -2.41
CA LEU A 199 -3.92 -5.35 -1.09
C LEU A 199 -5.06 -4.44 -0.63
N ALA A 200 -4.98 -3.14 -0.92
CA ALA A 200 -5.76 -2.18 -0.19
C ALA A 200 -7.16 -1.97 -0.75
N ASP A 201 -8.17 -2.00 0.12
CA ASP A 201 -9.52 -1.50 -0.19
C ASP A 201 -9.52 0.02 -0.32
N ASN A 202 -8.65 0.70 0.45
CA ASN A 202 -8.51 2.15 0.41
C ASN A 202 -7.05 2.55 0.66
N ILE A 203 -6.57 3.52 -0.11
CA ILE A 203 -5.20 4.03 -0.07
C ILE A 203 -5.23 5.50 0.33
N ALA A 204 -4.41 5.89 1.30
CA ALA A 204 -4.10 7.30 1.55
C ALA A 204 -2.65 7.59 1.16
N ILE A 205 -2.44 8.58 0.30
CA ILE A 205 -1.12 9.03 -0.13
C ILE A 205 -0.61 10.09 0.85
N LEU A 206 0.42 9.74 1.61
CA LEU A 206 1.09 10.64 2.55
C LEU A 206 2.31 11.27 1.90
N HIS A 207 2.28 12.58 1.69
CA HIS A 207 3.40 13.35 1.14
C HIS A 207 3.63 14.63 1.95
N GLY A 208 4.89 14.93 2.27
CA GLY A 208 5.24 16.14 3.02
C GLY A 208 4.54 16.30 4.37
N GLY A 209 4.08 15.22 4.98
CA GLY A 209 3.39 15.20 6.28
C GLY A 209 1.87 15.42 6.22
N VAL A 210 1.27 15.44 5.05
CA VAL A 210 -0.18 15.56 4.83
C VAL A 210 -0.70 14.45 3.92
N ILE A 211 -1.98 14.09 4.05
CA ILE A 211 -2.65 13.24 3.07
C ILE A 211 -2.96 14.10 1.83
N THR A 212 -2.38 13.74 0.69
CA THR A 212 -2.56 14.46 -0.58
C THR A 212 -3.74 13.94 -1.39
N ALA A 213 -4.02 12.65 -1.28
CA ALA A 213 -5.17 12.00 -1.88
C ALA A 213 -5.55 10.75 -1.07
N GLN A 214 -6.81 10.38 -1.12
CA GLN A 214 -7.34 9.16 -0.50
C GLN A 214 -8.50 8.64 -1.34
N GLY A 215 -8.58 7.32 -1.51
CA GLY A 215 -9.63 6.63 -2.24
C GLY A 215 -9.30 5.17 -2.48
N THR A 216 -10.19 4.45 -3.18
CA THR A 216 -9.86 3.12 -3.70
C THR A 216 -8.77 3.21 -4.77
N PRO A 217 -8.06 2.12 -5.09
CA PRO A 217 -7.09 2.12 -6.19
C PRO A 217 -7.67 2.67 -7.50
N GLU A 218 -8.92 2.31 -7.83
CA GLU A 218 -9.62 2.75 -9.04
C GLU A 218 -9.97 4.24 -8.99
N GLU A 219 -10.37 4.78 -7.83
CA GLU A 219 -10.65 6.21 -7.66
C GLU A 219 -9.39 7.05 -7.81
N LEU A 220 -8.27 6.58 -7.25
CA LEU A 220 -6.98 7.27 -7.37
C LEU A 220 -6.47 7.29 -8.81
N LYS A 221 -6.64 6.21 -9.57
CA LYS A 221 -6.29 6.18 -11.01
C LYS A 221 -7.12 7.17 -11.84
N LYS A 222 -8.38 7.41 -11.45
CA LYS A 222 -9.27 8.38 -12.15
C LYS A 222 -8.89 9.85 -11.94
N ILE A 223 -7.97 10.16 -11.04
CA ILE A 223 -7.43 11.53 -10.88
C ILE A 223 -6.68 11.97 -12.13
N LEU A 224 -6.12 11.02 -12.88
CA LEU A 224 -5.47 11.29 -14.17
C LEU A 224 -6.48 11.39 -15.30
N PRO A 225 -6.18 12.18 -16.36
CA PRO A 225 -6.95 12.14 -17.60
C PRO A 225 -6.97 10.71 -18.14
N ILE A 226 -8.14 10.28 -18.55
CA ILE A 226 -8.48 8.90 -18.87
C ILE A 226 -7.73 8.47 -20.14
N GLY A 227 -6.80 7.51 -19.98
CA GLY A 227 -6.24 6.69 -21.05
C GLY A 227 -5.30 7.40 -22.03
N GLU A 228 -4.21 6.76 -22.31
CA GLU A 228 -3.36 7.09 -23.46
C GLU A 228 -3.32 5.90 -24.41
N ILE A 229 -3.37 6.18 -25.71
CA ILE A 229 -3.12 5.17 -26.74
C ILE A 229 -1.75 5.44 -27.32
N SER A 230 -0.89 4.45 -27.25
CA SER A 230 0.42 4.47 -27.90
C SER A 230 0.31 3.78 -29.26
N LEU A 231 0.56 4.53 -30.33
CA LEU A 231 0.56 4.06 -31.72
C LEU A 231 1.99 4.02 -32.24
N GLU A 232 2.47 2.84 -32.60
CA GLU A 232 3.79 2.66 -33.19
C GLU A 232 3.68 2.49 -34.71
N PHE A 233 4.60 3.16 -35.43
CA PHE A 233 4.64 3.21 -36.89
C PHE A 233 5.94 2.62 -37.43
N MET A 234 5.91 2.13 -38.68
CA MET A 234 7.11 1.63 -39.35
C MET A 234 8.16 2.70 -39.57
N SER A 235 7.75 3.96 -39.77
CA SER A 235 8.64 5.09 -40.03
C SER A 235 8.27 6.33 -39.22
N SER A 236 9.28 7.18 -38.94
CA SER A 236 9.06 8.51 -38.33
C SER A 236 8.24 9.45 -39.18
N LYS A 237 8.23 9.23 -40.54
CA LYS A 237 7.42 10.01 -41.48
C LYS A 237 5.94 9.69 -41.32
N ASP A 238 5.60 8.44 -41.09
CA ASP A 238 4.21 8.02 -40.86
C ASP A 238 3.72 8.46 -39.47
N ALA A 239 4.58 8.40 -38.45
CA ALA A 239 4.26 8.95 -37.14
C ALA A 239 3.94 10.46 -37.21
N LYS A 240 4.73 11.23 -37.96
CA LYS A 240 4.48 12.66 -38.14
C LYS A 240 3.18 12.94 -38.89
N LYS A 241 2.89 12.18 -39.97
CA LYS A 241 1.62 12.31 -40.69
C LYS A 241 0.42 11.98 -39.81
N ALA A 242 0.53 10.94 -38.96
CA ALA A 242 -0.52 10.58 -38.03
C ALA A 242 -0.72 11.67 -36.96
N GLN A 243 0.35 12.31 -36.50
CA GLN A 243 0.26 13.44 -35.58
C GLN A 243 -0.49 14.63 -36.25
N ASP A 244 -0.15 14.97 -37.47
CA ASP A 244 -0.80 16.06 -38.21
C ASP A 244 -2.30 15.77 -38.50
N LEU A 245 -2.67 14.49 -38.60
CA LEU A 245 -4.04 14.02 -38.83
C LEU A 245 -4.91 14.04 -37.56
N LEU A 246 -4.28 13.92 -36.40
CA LEU A 246 -4.91 13.84 -35.08
C LEU A 246 -4.68 15.12 -34.27
N ASP A 247 -4.61 16.27 -34.92
CA ASP A 247 -4.31 17.58 -34.34
C ASP A 247 -5.33 18.06 -33.31
N ASP A 248 -6.54 17.49 -33.34
CA ASP A 248 -7.61 17.67 -32.35
C ASP A 248 -7.38 16.93 -31.01
N TYR A 249 -6.37 16.07 -30.95
CA TYR A 249 -6.00 15.34 -29.74
C TYR A 249 -4.71 15.88 -29.12
N LYS A 250 -4.58 15.74 -27.81
CA LYS A 250 -3.30 15.98 -27.11
C LYS A 250 -2.35 14.83 -27.42
N ILE A 251 -1.25 15.12 -28.12
CA ILE A 251 -0.29 14.13 -28.58
C ILE A 251 1.09 14.41 -28.02
N ILE A 252 1.76 13.36 -27.54
CA ILE A 252 3.19 13.35 -27.22
C ILE A 252 3.91 12.57 -28.32
N MET A 253 4.88 13.19 -28.97
CA MET A 253 5.58 12.58 -30.10
C MET A 253 6.91 11.96 -29.67
N GLY A 254 7.06 10.65 -29.87
CA GLY A 254 8.33 9.95 -29.87
C GLY A 254 8.90 9.76 -31.29
N ARG A 255 9.98 9.01 -31.43
CA ARG A 255 10.68 8.86 -32.71
C ARG A 255 9.90 8.12 -33.80
N LYS A 256 9.11 7.10 -33.40
CA LYS A 256 8.21 6.29 -34.26
C LYS A 256 6.89 5.98 -33.56
N ILE A 257 6.66 6.59 -32.42
CA ILE A 257 5.51 6.35 -31.56
C ILE A 257 4.84 7.69 -31.33
N ILE A 258 3.52 7.70 -31.37
CA ILE A 258 2.74 8.82 -30.85
C ILE A 258 1.88 8.31 -29.70
N GLU A 259 1.80 9.11 -28.64
CA GLU A 259 0.91 8.88 -27.52
C GLU A 259 -0.24 9.86 -27.61
N VAL A 260 -1.44 9.34 -27.73
CA VAL A 260 -2.67 10.13 -27.93
C VAL A 260 -3.51 10.03 -26.68
N ALA A 261 -3.77 11.16 -26.03
CA ALA A 261 -4.67 11.20 -24.89
C ALA A 261 -6.12 10.92 -25.32
N THR A 262 -6.81 10.03 -24.60
CA THR A 262 -8.16 9.55 -24.91
C THR A 262 -9.05 9.55 -23.68
N ASP A 263 -10.37 9.50 -23.90
CA ASP A 263 -11.36 9.29 -22.82
C ASP A 263 -11.52 7.82 -22.44
N GLY A 264 -10.72 6.92 -23.03
CA GLY A 264 -10.77 5.48 -22.81
C GLY A 264 -11.96 4.78 -23.47
N SER A 265 -12.83 5.50 -24.18
CA SER A 265 -14.00 4.90 -24.82
C SER A 265 -13.63 4.14 -26.09
N VAL A 266 -14.37 3.04 -26.35
CA VAL A 266 -14.22 2.27 -27.59
C VAL A 266 -14.53 3.12 -28.82
N ASN A 267 -15.44 4.09 -28.71
CA ASN A 267 -15.80 4.97 -29.80
C ASN A 267 -14.64 5.88 -30.23
N GLN A 268 -13.96 6.49 -29.26
CA GLN A 268 -12.83 7.36 -29.52
C GLN A 268 -11.63 6.56 -30.05
N LEU A 269 -11.35 5.37 -29.48
CA LEU A 269 -10.33 4.47 -30.00
C LEU A 269 -10.60 4.10 -31.46
N THR A 270 -11.83 3.73 -31.77
CA THR A 270 -12.25 3.35 -33.12
C THR A 270 -12.10 4.52 -34.10
N ASP A 271 -12.44 5.76 -33.69
CA ASP A 271 -12.29 6.97 -34.51
C ASP A 271 -10.81 7.21 -34.83
N ILE A 272 -9.94 7.19 -33.83
CA ILE A 272 -8.49 7.39 -34.01
C ILE A 272 -7.91 6.36 -34.98
N LEU A 273 -8.18 5.07 -34.76
CA LEU A 273 -7.68 3.99 -35.60
C LEU A 273 -8.21 4.09 -37.03
N ASN A 274 -9.49 4.43 -37.24
CA ASN A 274 -10.08 4.61 -38.55
C ASN A 274 -9.50 5.82 -39.30
N ARG A 275 -9.30 6.96 -38.66
CA ARG A 275 -8.68 8.15 -39.29
C ARG A 275 -7.28 7.79 -39.81
N VAL A 276 -6.43 7.15 -38.99
CA VAL A 276 -5.07 6.77 -39.37
C VAL A 276 -5.09 5.74 -40.51
N ASN A 277 -5.95 4.72 -40.43
CA ASN A 277 -6.06 3.70 -41.47
C ASN A 277 -6.59 4.25 -42.81
N ASN A 278 -7.61 5.12 -42.79
CA ASN A 278 -8.19 5.72 -43.97
C ASN A 278 -7.21 6.67 -44.68
N ALA A 279 -6.23 7.24 -43.96
CA ALA A 279 -5.14 8.02 -44.54
C ALA A 279 -4.04 7.14 -45.15
N GLY A 280 -4.19 5.82 -45.18
CA GLY A 280 -3.21 4.86 -45.71
C GLY A 280 -1.95 4.74 -44.87
N ILE A 281 -2.02 5.10 -43.58
CA ILE A 281 -0.90 5.00 -42.64
C ILE A 281 -1.02 3.69 -41.88
N THR A 282 0.00 2.83 -41.98
CA THR A 282 -0.01 1.53 -41.32
C THR A 282 0.50 1.63 -39.87
N ILE A 283 -0.36 1.29 -38.92
CA ILE A 283 0.00 1.14 -37.52
C ILE A 283 0.65 -0.24 -37.37
N SER A 284 1.89 -0.31 -36.90
CA SER A 284 2.61 -1.57 -36.65
C SER A 284 2.23 -2.20 -35.32
N ARG A 285 1.92 -1.37 -34.32
CA ARG A 285 1.47 -1.82 -33.00
C ARG A 285 0.65 -0.73 -32.35
N PHE A 286 -0.39 -1.11 -31.61
CA PHE A 286 -1.05 -0.19 -30.69
C PHE A 286 -1.08 -0.78 -29.29
N THR A 287 -1.01 0.08 -28.29
CA THR A 287 -1.16 -0.30 -26.89
C THR A 287 -2.05 0.75 -26.23
N GLN A 288 -3.07 0.31 -25.56
CA GLN A 288 -3.89 1.17 -24.70
C GLN A 288 -3.28 1.13 -23.30
N ASN A 289 -2.73 2.26 -22.87
CA ASN A 289 -2.21 2.43 -21.54
C ASN A 289 -3.32 2.97 -20.64
N GLN A 290 -3.75 2.16 -19.71
CA GLN A 290 -4.60 2.68 -18.63
C GLN A 290 -3.71 3.40 -17.62
N PRO A 291 -4.15 4.52 -17.01
CA PRO A 291 -3.40 5.19 -15.96
C PRO A 291 -3.06 4.21 -14.85
N SER A 292 -1.80 4.15 -14.49
CA SER A 292 -1.34 3.37 -13.35
C SER A 292 -1.47 4.18 -12.05
N LEU A 293 -1.47 3.50 -10.92
CA LEU A 293 -1.38 4.17 -9.63
C LEU A 293 -0.05 4.95 -9.49
N GLU A 294 1.00 4.52 -10.21
CA GLU A 294 2.30 5.20 -10.28
C GLU A 294 2.19 6.57 -10.96
N ASP A 295 1.48 6.64 -12.08
CA ASP A 295 1.26 7.90 -12.79
C ASP A 295 0.44 8.88 -11.94
N ALA A 296 -0.60 8.38 -11.26
CA ALA A 296 -1.39 9.17 -10.31
C ALA A 296 -0.52 9.69 -9.15
N PHE A 297 0.33 8.84 -8.58
CA PHE A 297 1.23 9.19 -7.50
C PHE A 297 2.25 10.25 -7.91
N LEU A 298 2.89 10.10 -9.08
CA LEU A 298 3.86 11.07 -9.62
C LEU A 298 3.21 12.43 -9.89
N THR A 299 2.02 12.46 -10.46
CA THR A 299 1.26 13.69 -10.70
C THR A 299 0.92 14.41 -9.41
N LEU A 300 0.39 13.69 -8.41
CA LEU A 300 0.02 14.26 -7.10
C LEU A 300 1.21 14.81 -6.30
N ILE A 301 2.40 14.23 -6.47
CA ILE A 301 3.64 14.70 -5.83
C ILE A 301 4.27 15.81 -6.64
N GLY A 302 4.27 15.71 -7.98
CA GLY A 302 4.90 16.68 -8.90
C GLY A 302 4.21 18.04 -8.90
N GLU A 303 2.88 18.09 -8.86
CA GLU A 303 2.11 19.34 -8.82
C GLU A 303 2.34 20.17 -7.54
N LYS A 304 2.69 19.55 -6.41
CA LYS A 304 3.02 20.26 -5.17
C LYS A 304 4.50 20.58 -5.01
N GLY A 305 5.39 19.96 -5.78
CA GLY A 305 6.82 20.30 -5.80
C GLY A 305 7.16 21.57 -6.56
N GLY A 306 6.31 21.97 -7.52
CA GLY A 306 6.48 23.19 -8.31
C GLY A 306 6.10 24.51 -7.63
N ALA A 307 5.38 24.45 -6.51
CA ALA A 307 4.90 25.67 -5.81
C ALA A 307 5.85 26.20 -4.71
N GLN A 308 7.05 25.64 -4.56
CA GLN A 308 8.03 26.08 -3.54
C GLN A 308 9.33 26.65 -4.10
N HIS A 309 9.40 26.95 -5.40
CA HIS A 309 10.54 27.62 -6.03
C HIS A 309 10.08 28.82 -6.90
N GLU A 310 9.39 29.78 -6.28
CA GLU A 310 9.35 31.18 -6.71
C GLU A 310 9.54 32.09 -5.48
#